data_1b5b6340c60dc02566269870d9a8314e
#
_entry.id   1b5b6340c60dc02566269870d9a8314e
#
_cell.length_a   1.000
_cell.length_b   1.000
_cell.length_c   1.000
_cell.angle_alpha   90.00
_cell.angle_beta   90.00
_cell.angle_gamma   90.00
#
_symmetry.space_group_name_H-M   'P 1'
#
loop_
_entity.id
_entity.type
_entity.pdbx_description
1 polymer ?
#
loop_
_entity_poly.entity_id
_entity_poly.type
_entity_poly.pdbx_seq_one_letter_code
_entity_poly.pdbx_strand_id
1 'polypeptide(L)'
;MAVKVDIKALLEAGVHFGHKTSRWHPKMAPYIHSKRQDSHIIDLVKTVEALDKALPFLTKVSTSKPVLFVGTKKQIKQVTKEAAKSVNQPYVTERWIGGMLTNVSTITRQLKKLKNLERRMASGDLEKRYNKLEVQRYQEEIDLLNQKYGGIKNMNGRPGALVVTDVIADANAVREAKTLGIPVVAIVDTNANPDSIDYVIPANDDAVKGVKLLLDYFAAAINEGAGAAQKIEKKEVK
;
A
#
# COMPACT_ATOMS: atom_id res chain seq x y z
N MET A 1 7.47 12.61 17.37
CA MET A 1 6.25 12.69 18.24
C MET A 1 5.33 11.58 17.79
N ALA A 2 4.75 10.82 18.73
CA ALA A 2 3.82 9.75 18.34
C ALA A 2 2.60 10.36 17.63
N VAL A 3 2.20 9.77 16.51
CA VAL A 3 1.02 10.17 15.72
C VAL A 3 -0.21 9.95 16.61
N LYS A 4 -0.90 11.04 16.97
CA LYS A 4 -2.09 10.96 17.82
C LYS A 4 -3.31 10.69 16.94
N VAL A 5 -3.97 9.56 17.17
CA VAL A 5 -5.19 9.16 16.47
C VAL A 5 -6.41 9.85 17.10
N ASP A 6 -7.26 10.48 16.28
CA ASP A 6 -8.50 11.12 16.72
C ASP A 6 -9.72 10.30 16.34
N ILE A 7 -10.44 9.77 17.34
CA ILE A 7 -11.66 8.99 17.15
C ILE A 7 -12.76 9.81 16.45
N LYS A 8 -12.87 11.13 16.74
CA LYS A 8 -13.89 11.99 16.11
C LYS A 8 -13.62 12.11 14.61
N ALA A 9 -12.36 12.31 14.22
CA ALA A 9 -11.97 12.35 12.81
C ALA A 9 -12.27 11.04 12.09
N LEU A 10 -12.02 9.88 12.74
CA LEU A 10 -12.37 8.57 12.19
C LEU A 10 -13.89 8.41 11.98
N LEU A 11 -14.69 8.88 12.94
CA LEU A 11 -16.15 8.84 12.86
C LEU A 11 -16.67 9.69 11.71
N GLU A 12 -16.21 10.93 11.60
CA GLU A 12 -16.58 11.88 10.53
C GLU A 12 -16.14 11.42 9.13
N ALA A 13 -15.01 10.72 9.05
CA ALA A 13 -14.53 10.12 7.81
C ALA A 13 -15.28 8.83 7.40
N GLY A 14 -16.20 8.33 8.23
CA GLY A 14 -17.02 7.18 7.93
C GLY A 14 -16.29 5.83 8.04
N VAL A 15 -15.22 5.76 8.83
CA VAL A 15 -14.41 4.56 9.04
C VAL A 15 -15.19 3.44 9.73
N HIS A 16 -16.21 3.80 10.52
CA HIS A 16 -17.03 2.89 11.31
C HIS A 16 -18.10 2.11 10.51
N PHE A 17 -18.39 2.46 9.28
CA PHE A 17 -19.35 1.73 8.46
C PHE A 17 -18.71 0.45 7.92
N GLY A 18 -19.35 -0.68 8.20
CA GLY A 18 -18.98 -1.96 7.61
C GLY A 18 -19.96 -2.39 6.53
N HIS A 19 -19.74 -3.55 5.98
CA HIS A 19 -20.58 -4.16 4.95
C HIS A 19 -21.89 -4.72 5.53
N LYS A 20 -22.81 -5.09 4.62
CA LYS A 20 -24.08 -5.74 4.97
C LYS A 20 -23.85 -7.03 5.74
N THR A 21 -24.73 -7.31 6.71
CA THR A 21 -24.67 -8.51 7.55
C THR A 21 -24.69 -9.83 6.77
N SER A 22 -25.24 -9.82 5.54
CA SER A 22 -25.21 -11.01 4.67
C SER A 22 -23.84 -11.32 4.04
N ARG A 23 -22.88 -10.38 4.13
CA ARG A 23 -21.56 -10.52 3.50
C ARG A 23 -20.41 -10.52 4.51
N TRP A 24 -20.70 -10.52 5.80
CA TRP A 24 -19.66 -10.44 6.81
C TRP A 24 -18.86 -11.73 6.96
N HIS A 25 -17.66 -11.62 7.50
CA HIS A 25 -16.82 -12.76 7.84
C HIS A 25 -16.89 -13.01 9.35
N PRO A 26 -17.18 -14.26 9.83
CA PRO A 26 -17.34 -14.54 11.27
C PRO A 26 -16.16 -14.15 12.15
N LYS A 27 -14.94 -14.24 11.63
CA LYS A 27 -13.72 -13.85 12.36
C LYS A 27 -13.57 -12.34 12.60
N MET A 28 -14.42 -11.54 11.96
CA MET A 28 -14.51 -10.09 12.25
C MET A 28 -15.43 -9.76 13.44
N ALA A 29 -16.12 -10.76 14.03
CA ALA A 29 -16.98 -10.56 15.20
C ALA A 29 -16.35 -9.73 16.33
N PRO A 30 -15.06 -9.93 16.73
CA PRO A 30 -14.43 -9.14 17.80
C PRO A 30 -14.29 -7.65 17.49
N TYR A 31 -14.36 -7.25 16.21
CA TYR A 31 -14.19 -5.87 15.75
C TYR A 31 -15.51 -5.16 15.43
N ILE A 32 -16.65 -5.85 15.58
CA ILE A 32 -17.98 -5.32 15.31
C ILE A 32 -18.58 -4.83 16.63
N HIS A 33 -18.94 -3.54 16.65
CA HIS A 33 -19.61 -2.93 17.79
C HIS A 33 -21.11 -3.26 17.84
N SER A 34 -21.78 -3.12 16.69
CA SER A 34 -23.25 -3.31 16.60
C SER A 34 -23.71 -3.53 15.15
N LYS A 35 -25.01 -3.78 15.00
CA LYS A 35 -25.69 -3.85 13.71
C LYS A 35 -26.69 -2.71 13.60
N ARG A 36 -26.69 -1.99 12.47
CA ARG A 36 -27.64 -0.93 12.17
C ARG A 36 -28.10 -1.00 10.72
N GLN A 37 -29.42 -1.04 10.48
CA GLN A 37 -30.00 -1.06 9.13
C GLN A 37 -29.32 -2.08 8.19
N ASP A 38 -29.23 -3.33 8.62
CA ASP A 38 -28.61 -4.44 7.89
C ASP A 38 -27.09 -4.31 7.58
N SER A 39 -26.43 -3.31 8.13
CA SER A 39 -24.98 -3.14 8.03
C SER A 39 -24.32 -3.27 9.41
N HIS A 40 -23.12 -3.78 9.44
CA HIS A 40 -22.30 -3.81 10.65
C HIS A 40 -21.67 -2.44 10.93
N ILE A 41 -21.53 -2.10 12.20
CA ILE A 41 -20.79 -0.93 12.66
C ILE A 41 -19.50 -1.44 13.30
N ILE A 42 -18.39 -0.97 12.78
CA ILE A 42 -17.05 -1.31 13.27
C ILE A 42 -16.78 -0.54 14.57
N ASP A 43 -16.13 -1.20 15.52
CA ASP A 43 -15.72 -0.61 16.77
C ASP A 43 -14.48 0.27 16.58
N LEU A 44 -14.64 1.60 16.62
CA LEU A 44 -13.54 2.55 16.46
C LEU A 44 -12.54 2.50 17.61
N VAL A 45 -12.92 2.03 18.81
CA VAL A 45 -11.97 1.82 19.91
C VAL A 45 -10.96 0.76 19.51
N LYS A 46 -11.43 -0.34 18.90
CA LYS A 46 -10.58 -1.39 18.35
C LYS A 46 -9.70 -0.91 17.21
N THR A 47 -10.23 0.00 16.38
CA THR A 47 -9.44 0.64 15.32
C THR A 47 -8.28 1.44 15.90
N VAL A 48 -8.52 2.24 16.94
CA VAL A 48 -7.46 3.01 17.61
C VAL A 48 -6.43 2.10 18.28
N GLU A 49 -6.87 1.10 19.05
CA GLU A 49 -5.98 0.10 19.66
C GLU A 49 -5.08 -0.60 18.62
N ALA A 50 -5.64 -0.88 17.44
CA ALA A 50 -4.89 -1.49 16.34
C ALA A 50 -3.88 -0.51 15.71
N LEU A 51 -4.28 0.75 15.52
CA LEU A 51 -3.38 1.81 15.04
C LEU A 51 -2.23 2.05 16.01
N ASP A 52 -2.50 2.08 17.33
CA ASP A 52 -1.47 2.26 18.37
C ASP A 52 -0.39 1.17 18.32
N LYS A 53 -0.70 -0.01 17.79
CA LYS A 53 0.27 -1.10 17.58
C LYS A 53 0.96 -1.02 16.21
N ALA A 54 0.22 -0.66 15.17
CA ALA A 54 0.71 -0.65 13.79
C ALA A 54 1.63 0.55 13.50
N LEU A 55 1.32 1.75 14.02
CA LEU A 55 2.09 2.95 13.74
C LEU A 55 3.55 2.86 14.24
N PRO A 56 3.84 2.45 15.49
CA PRO A 56 5.22 2.25 15.94
C PRO A 56 5.97 1.19 15.15
N PHE A 57 5.26 0.13 14.71
CA PHE A 57 5.83 -0.89 13.84
C PHE A 57 6.26 -0.30 12.50
N LEU A 58 5.38 0.48 11.83
CA LEU A 58 5.70 1.15 10.56
C LEU A 58 6.86 2.13 10.72
N THR A 59 6.89 2.92 11.80
CA THR A 59 8.01 3.80 12.13
C THR A 59 9.33 3.01 12.23
N LYS A 60 9.32 1.89 12.94
CA LYS A 60 10.51 1.04 13.10
C LYS A 60 10.98 0.42 11.77
N VAL A 61 10.07 -0.12 10.98
CA VAL A 61 10.42 -0.78 9.70
C VAL A 61 10.97 0.22 8.69
N SER A 62 10.37 1.42 8.61
CA SER A 62 10.76 2.46 7.65
C SER A 62 12.16 3.05 7.88
N THR A 63 12.78 2.80 9.04
CA THR A 63 14.19 3.19 9.29
C THR A 63 15.19 2.39 8.43
N SER A 64 14.87 1.16 8.05
CA SER A 64 15.81 0.25 7.41
C SER A 64 15.34 -0.33 6.07
N LYS A 65 14.04 -0.43 5.85
CA LYS A 65 13.47 -1.03 4.64
C LYS A 65 12.28 -0.25 4.13
N PRO A 66 12.03 -0.26 2.81
CA PRO A 66 10.86 0.38 2.25
C PRO A 66 9.57 -0.32 2.68
N VAL A 67 8.49 0.44 2.78
CA VAL A 67 7.12 -0.03 3.02
C VAL A 67 6.35 0.04 1.70
N LEU A 68 5.86 -1.11 1.22
CA LEU A 68 5.13 -1.18 -0.04
C LEU A 68 3.63 -0.94 0.18
N PHE A 69 3.11 0.13 -0.41
CA PHE A 69 1.67 0.42 -0.41
C PHE A 69 0.96 -0.35 -1.54
N VAL A 70 -0.13 -1.02 -1.20
CA VAL A 70 -0.95 -1.79 -2.14
C VAL A 70 -2.40 -1.37 -2.02
N GLY A 71 -2.98 -0.94 -3.14
CA GLY A 71 -4.38 -0.52 -3.19
C GLY A 71 -4.88 -0.45 -4.62
N THR A 72 -5.46 -1.56 -5.10
CA THR A 72 -5.88 -1.69 -6.51
C THR A 72 -7.35 -1.33 -6.76
N LYS A 73 -8.14 -1.12 -5.70
CA LYS A 73 -9.55 -0.74 -5.79
C LYS A 73 -9.71 0.64 -6.46
N LYS A 74 -10.56 0.74 -7.46
CA LYS A 74 -10.70 1.94 -8.30
C LYS A 74 -10.90 3.24 -7.50
N GLN A 75 -11.70 3.19 -6.43
CA GLN A 75 -12.03 4.36 -5.61
C GLN A 75 -10.84 4.88 -4.79
N ILE A 76 -9.93 4.00 -4.38
CA ILE A 76 -8.86 4.31 -3.42
C ILE A 76 -7.45 4.32 -4.04
N LYS A 77 -7.29 3.84 -5.28
CA LYS A 77 -5.98 3.77 -5.92
C LYS A 77 -5.25 5.10 -5.98
N GLN A 78 -5.96 6.19 -6.24
CA GLN A 78 -5.36 7.51 -6.34
C GLN A 78 -4.86 7.99 -4.96
N VAL A 79 -5.68 7.81 -3.93
CA VAL A 79 -5.34 8.19 -2.55
C VAL A 79 -4.14 7.37 -2.05
N THR A 80 -4.10 6.06 -2.34
CA THR A 80 -2.97 5.20 -2.01
C THR A 80 -1.68 5.64 -2.71
N LYS A 81 -1.77 6.02 -3.99
CA LYS A 81 -0.63 6.53 -4.75
C LYS A 81 -0.10 7.85 -4.19
N GLU A 82 -1.00 8.77 -3.82
CA GLU A 82 -0.63 10.05 -3.22
C GLU A 82 0.04 9.88 -1.86
N ALA A 83 -0.54 9.05 -0.98
CA ALA A 83 0.03 8.73 0.32
C ALA A 83 1.44 8.11 0.21
N ALA A 84 1.63 7.12 -0.67
CA ALA A 84 2.94 6.52 -0.87
C ALA A 84 3.97 7.51 -1.41
N LYS A 85 3.57 8.36 -2.38
CA LYS A 85 4.46 9.38 -2.95
C LYS A 85 4.85 10.46 -1.94
N SER A 86 3.96 10.86 -1.04
CA SER A 86 4.24 11.89 -0.03
C SER A 86 5.39 11.51 0.89
N VAL A 87 5.61 10.21 1.08
CA VAL A 87 6.69 9.66 1.93
C VAL A 87 7.75 8.90 1.14
N ASN A 88 7.78 9.09 -0.19
CA ASN A 88 8.74 8.46 -1.11
C ASN A 88 8.81 6.93 -0.97
N GLN A 89 7.66 6.28 -0.78
CA GLN A 89 7.57 4.84 -0.66
C GLN A 89 7.05 4.19 -1.96
N PRO A 90 7.43 2.93 -2.23
CA PRO A 90 6.92 2.18 -3.37
C PRO A 90 5.43 1.89 -3.24
N TYR A 91 4.74 1.76 -4.39
CA TYR A 91 3.31 1.49 -4.43
C TYR A 91 2.89 0.62 -5.61
N VAL A 92 1.76 -0.09 -5.46
CA VAL A 92 1.05 -0.82 -6.51
C VAL A 92 -0.42 -0.45 -6.44
N THR A 93 -0.93 0.23 -7.48
CA THR A 93 -2.30 0.79 -7.48
C THR A 93 -3.15 0.39 -8.67
N GLU A 94 -2.56 -0.19 -9.73
CA GLU A 94 -3.34 -0.60 -10.90
C GLU A 94 -3.80 -2.06 -10.79
N ARG A 95 -2.88 -2.98 -10.77
CA ARG A 95 -3.15 -4.40 -10.61
C ARG A 95 -1.96 -5.10 -9.98
N TRP A 96 -2.20 -5.92 -8.97
CA TRP A 96 -1.17 -6.82 -8.47
C TRP A 96 -0.84 -7.90 -9.51
N ILE A 97 0.40 -7.97 -9.90
CA ILE A 97 0.87 -9.02 -10.82
C ILE A 97 1.42 -10.16 -9.99
N GLY A 98 0.88 -11.37 -10.20
CA GLY A 98 1.38 -12.55 -9.49
C GLY A 98 2.88 -12.74 -9.66
N GLY A 99 3.56 -13.04 -8.56
CA GLY A 99 5.01 -13.14 -8.51
C GLY A 99 5.74 -11.81 -8.23
N MET A 100 5.02 -10.73 -7.94
CA MET A 100 5.64 -9.41 -7.72
C MET A 100 6.65 -9.40 -6.56
N LEU A 101 6.41 -10.19 -5.54
CA LEU A 101 7.35 -10.39 -4.42
C LEU A 101 8.10 -11.73 -4.52
N THR A 102 7.45 -12.77 -4.99
CA THR A 102 7.99 -14.13 -5.00
C THR A 102 8.88 -14.43 -6.22
N ASN A 103 8.63 -13.79 -7.37
CA ASN A 103 9.42 -13.96 -8.59
C ASN A 103 10.26 -12.72 -8.91
N VAL A 104 11.22 -12.42 -8.03
CA VAL A 104 12.07 -11.22 -8.12
C VAL A 104 12.86 -11.17 -9.44
N SER A 105 13.30 -12.30 -9.98
CA SER A 105 14.08 -12.34 -11.22
C SER A 105 13.28 -11.84 -12.43
N THR A 106 12.03 -12.25 -12.56
CA THR A 106 11.13 -11.79 -13.63
C THR A 106 10.80 -10.31 -13.48
N ILE A 107 10.47 -9.85 -12.26
CA ILE A 107 10.18 -8.44 -12.00
C ILE A 107 11.39 -7.56 -12.30
N THR A 108 12.59 -7.96 -11.83
CA THR A 108 13.83 -7.22 -12.11
C THR A 108 14.10 -7.12 -13.62
N ARG A 109 13.84 -8.18 -14.39
CA ARG A 109 13.98 -8.15 -15.86
C ARG A 109 13.02 -7.14 -16.48
N GLN A 110 11.76 -7.09 -16.04
CA GLN A 110 10.78 -6.11 -16.54
C GLN A 110 11.16 -4.67 -16.17
N LEU A 111 11.63 -4.45 -14.96
CA LEU A 111 12.11 -3.14 -14.52
C LEU A 111 13.35 -2.68 -15.29
N LYS A 112 14.29 -3.60 -15.60
CA LYS A 112 15.44 -3.30 -16.46
C LYS A 112 15.00 -2.96 -17.88
N LYS A 113 14.02 -3.69 -18.44
CA LYS A 113 13.44 -3.41 -19.75
C LYS A 113 12.83 -2.00 -19.77
N LEU A 114 12.00 -1.67 -18.79
CA LEU A 114 11.39 -0.35 -18.67
C LEU A 114 12.45 0.76 -18.64
N LYS A 115 13.41 0.67 -17.72
CA LYS A 115 14.49 1.67 -17.58
C LYS A 115 15.31 1.82 -18.87
N ASN A 116 15.56 0.73 -19.59
CA ASN A 116 16.29 0.77 -20.86
C ASN A 116 15.47 1.47 -21.97
N LEU A 117 14.18 1.13 -22.11
CA LEU A 117 13.30 1.77 -23.08
C LEU A 117 13.15 3.26 -22.83
N GLU A 118 12.92 3.68 -21.58
CA GLU A 118 12.85 5.10 -21.19
C GLU A 118 14.15 5.84 -21.53
N ARG A 119 15.32 5.25 -21.21
CA ARG A 119 16.60 5.85 -21.52
C ARG A 119 16.80 6.02 -23.04
N ARG A 120 16.45 5.01 -23.83
CA ARG A 120 16.56 5.05 -25.31
C ARG A 120 15.59 6.05 -25.91
N MET A 121 14.38 6.18 -25.36
CA MET A 121 13.42 7.20 -25.79
C MET A 121 13.96 8.61 -25.48
N ALA A 122 14.43 8.85 -24.24
CA ALA A 122 14.95 10.13 -23.82
C ALA A 122 16.21 10.58 -24.59
N SER A 123 17.05 9.62 -25.04
CA SER A 123 18.25 9.91 -25.84
C SER A 123 17.98 10.13 -27.34
N GLY A 124 16.75 9.96 -27.80
CA GLY A 124 16.39 10.01 -29.24
C GLY A 124 16.94 8.84 -30.08
N ASP A 125 17.50 7.78 -29.41
CA ASP A 125 18.05 6.59 -30.11
C ASP A 125 16.95 5.83 -30.87
N LEU A 126 15.73 5.80 -30.31
CA LEU A 126 14.61 5.13 -30.99
C LEU A 126 14.16 5.90 -32.24
N GLU A 127 14.08 7.22 -32.20
CA GLU A 127 13.68 8.06 -33.34
C GLU A 127 14.69 8.00 -34.51
N LYS A 128 15.98 7.79 -34.17
CA LYS A 128 17.04 7.66 -35.22
C LYS A 128 17.05 6.33 -35.91
N ARG A 129 16.54 5.27 -35.29
CA ARG A 129 16.67 3.88 -35.77
C ARG A 129 15.38 3.28 -36.28
N TYR A 130 14.23 3.84 -35.91
CA TYR A 130 12.91 3.28 -36.13
C TYR A 130 11.98 4.29 -36.80
N ASN A 131 10.98 3.80 -37.51
CA ASN A 131 9.96 4.68 -38.07
C ASN A 131 8.99 5.19 -37.02
N LYS A 132 8.20 6.23 -37.35
CA LYS A 132 7.27 6.88 -36.38
C LYS A 132 6.29 5.89 -35.74
N LEU A 133 5.82 4.89 -36.50
CA LEU A 133 4.84 3.91 -36.02
C LEU A 133 5.47 2.94 -34.99
N GLU A 134 6.72 2.57 -35.21
CA GLU A 134 7.48 1.73 -34.26
C GLU A 134 7.83 2.52 -32.99
N VAL A 135 8.21 3.79 -33.10
CA VAL A 135 8.46 4.67 -31.96
C VAL A 135 7.20 4.81 -31.12
N GLN A 136 6.02 5.00 -31.74
CA GLN A 136 4.74 5.03 -31.03
C GLN A 136 4.49 3.71 -30.27
N ARG A 137 4.74 2.55 -30.86
CA ARG A 137 4.60 1.26 -30.18
C ARG A 137 5.53 1.14 -28.96
N TYR A 138 6.76 1.62 -29.06
CA TYR A 138 7.67 1.67 -27.91
C TYR A 138 7.15 2.60 -26.80
N GLN A 139 6.55 3.74 -27.16
CA GLN A 139 5.93 4.62 -26.18
C GLN A 139 4.75 3.94 -25.48
N GLU A 140 3.87 3.29 -26.22
CA GLU A 140 2.75 2.51 -25.67
C GLU A 140 3.25 1.38 -24.73
N GLU A 141 4.36 0.71 -25.10
CA GLU A 141 4.98 -0.30 -24.23
C GLU A 141 5.56 0.31 -22.95
N ILE A 142 6.22 1.46 -23.02
CA ILE A 142 6.71 2.21 -21.86
C ILE A 142 5.56 2.58 -20.94
N ASP A 143 4.46 3.10 -21.47
CA ASP A 143 3.29 3.51 -20.70
C ASP A 143 2.64 2.30 -20.00
N LEU A 144 2.52 1.16 -20.70
CA LEU A 144 1.99 -0.07 -20.12
C LEU A 144 2.89 -0.62 -19.00
N LEU A 145 4.21 -0.59 -19.19
CA LEU A 145 5.17 -1.04 -18.17
C LEU A 145 5.19 -0.07 -16.98
N ASN A 146 5.10 1.24 -17.20
CA ASN A 146 4.99 2.24 -16.14
C ASN A 146 3.69 2.09 -15.35
N GLN A 147 2.59 1.81 -16.00
CA GLN A 147 1.33 1.52 -15.33
C GLN A 147 1.46 0.32 -14.38
N LYS A 148 2.14 -0.75 -14.82
CA LYS A 148 2.29 -2.00 -14.05
C LYS A 148 3.36 -1.92 -12.96
N TYR A 149 4.49 -1.31 -13.27
CA TYR A 149 5.72 -1.40 -12.45
C TYR A 149 6.28 -0.05 -12.01
N GLY A 150 5.73 1.06 -12.49
CA GLY A 150 6.27 2.41 -12.24
C GLY A 150 6.37 2.73 -10.75
N GLY A 151 5.40 2.30 -9.95
CA GLY A 151 5.40 2.54 -8.50
C GLY A 151 6.47 1.78 -7.72
N ILE A 152 7.01 0.69 -8.28
CA ILE A 152 8.09 -0.10 -7.65
C ILE A 152 9.45 0.06 -8.35
N LYS A 153 9.55 0.96 -9.33
CA LYS A 153 10.73 1.16 -10.19
C LYS A 153 12.01 1.46 -9.38
N ASN A 154 11.86 2.15 -8.27
CA ASN A 154 12.98 2.54 -7.39
C ASN A 154 13.08 1.71 -6.11
N MET A 155 12.29 0.63 -6.00
CA MET A 155 12.35 -0.26 -4.85
C MET A 155 13.60 -1.14 -4.94
N ASN A 156 14.50 -1.00 -3.99
CA ASN A 156 15.69 -1.83 -3.87
C ASN A 156 15.42 -2.98 -2.90
N GLY A 157 15.41 -4.20 -3.43
CA GLY A 157 15.22 -5.40 -2.63
C GLY A 157 13.77 -5.66 -2.22
N ARG A 158 13.59 -6.45 -1.16
CA ARG A 158 12.26 -6.79 -0.62
C ARG A 158 11.78 -5.70 0.34
N PRO A 159 10.48 -5.36 0.34
CA PRO A 159 9.92 -4.44 1.31
C PRO A 159 10.00 -5.04 2.72
N GLY A 160 10.10 -4.18 3.74
CA GLY A 160 10.07 -4.56 5.13
C GLY A 160 8.68 -4.81 5.68
N ALA A 161 7.67 -4.20 5.05
CA ALA A 161 6.25 -4.42 5.34
C ALA A 161 5.39 -4.08 4.12
N LEU A 162 4.18 -4.63 4.07
CA LEU A 162 3.10 -4.21 3.17
C LEU A 162 2.07 -3.39 3.93
N VAL A 163 1.58 -2.31 3.32
CA VAL A 163 0.35 -1.62 3.70
C VAL A 163 -0.70 -1.91 2.65
N VAL A 164 -1.75 -2.63 3.02
CA VAL A 164 -2.82 -3.08 2.09
C VAL A 164 -4.13 -2.37 2.44
N THR A 165 -4.77 -1.77 1.45
CA THR A 165 -6.00 -0.99 1.67
C THR A 165 -7.28 -1.80 1.51
N ASP A 166 -7.26 -2.92 0.79
CA ASP A 166 -8.36 -3.86 0.65
C ASP A 166 -7.81 -5.30 0.55
N VAL A 167 -8.08 -6.10 1.57
CA VAL A 167 -7.55 -7.47 1.68
C VAL A 167 -8.16 -8.42 0.64
N ILE A 168 -9.39 -8.16 0.22
CA ILE A 168 -10.10 -9.02 -0.75
C ILE A 168 -9.58 -8.74 -2.16
N ALA A 169 -9.52 -7.47 -2.55
CA ALA A 169 -9.02 -7.07 -3.86
C ALA A 169 -7.55 -7.46 -4.05
N ASP A 170 -6.74 -7.30 -3.00
CA ASP A 170 -5.30 -7.51 -3.03
C ASP A 170 -4.86 -8.82 -2.33
N ALA A 171 -5.73 -9.83 -2.29
CA ALA A 171 -5.47 -11.12 -1.62
C ALA A 171 -4.20 -11.83 -2.11
N ASN A 172 -3.82 -11.65 -3.38
CA ASN A 172 -2.59 -12.22 -3.91
C ASN A 172 -1.34 -11.55 -3.31
N ALA A 173 -1.38 -10.23 -3.08
CA ALA A 173 -0.30 -9.50 -2.42
C ALA A 173 -0.09 -10.01 -0.99
N VAL A 174 -1.19 -10.16 -0.24
CA VAL A 174 -1.17 -10.70 1.13
C VAL A 174 -0.61 -12.12 1.16
N ARG A 175 -1.04 -12.99 0.24
CA ARG A 175 -0.55 -14.37 0.15
C ARG A 175 0.95 -14.44 -0.13
N GLU A 176 1.44 -13.63 -1.08
CA GLU A 176 2.87 -13.59 -1.39
C GLU A 176 3.70 -13.03 -0.23
N ALA A 177 3.21 -11.98 0.44
CA ALA A 177 3.86 -11.44 1.63
C ALA A 177 3.97 -12.48 2.73
N LYS A 178 2.89 -13.21 3.03
CA LYS A 178 2.87 -14.29 4.01
C LYS A 178 3.87 -15.40 3.66
N THR A 179 3.94 -15.81 2.39
CA THR A 179 4.90 -16.83 1.92
C THR A 179 6.36 -16.41 2.16
N LEU A 180 6.64 -15.12 2.10
CA LEU A 180 7.99 -14.57 2.29
C LEU A 180 8.26 -14.10 3.73
N GLY A 181 7.31 -14.24 4.64
CA GLY A 181 7.43 -13.73 6.01
C GLY A 181 7.51 -12.20 6.10
N ILE A 182 6.90 -11.49 5.15
CA ILE A 182 6.85 -10.02 5.15
C ILE A 182 5.58 -9.61 5.92
N PRO A 183 5.70 -8.84 7.01
CA PRO A 183 4.56 -8.39 7.79
C PRO A 183 3.59 -7.54 6.98
N VAL A 184 2.29 -7.75 7.21
CA VAL A 184 1.20 -7.05 6.53
C VAL A 184 0.41 -6.21 7.54
N VAL A 185 0.35 -4.91 7.28
CA VAL A 185 -0.59 -3.97 7.91
C VAL A 185 -1.74 -3.78 6.92
N ALA A 186 -2.96 -4.07 7.30
CA ALA A 186 -4.08 -3.97 6.36
C ALA A 186 -5.31 -3.30 6.97
N ILE A 187 -6.00 -2.51 6.16
CA ILE A 187 -7.38 -2.09 6.40
C ILE A 187 -8.25 -3.31 6.13
N VAL A 188 -9.05 -3.70 7.13
CA VAL A 188 -9.86 -4.92 7.08
C VAL A 188 -11.30 -4.57 7.40
N ASP A 189 -12.16 -4.65 6.40
CA ASP A 189 -13.59 -4.45 6.57
C ASP A 189 -14.26 -5.75 7.06
N THR A 190 -15.50 -5.66 7.45
CA THR A 190 -16.29 -6.74 8.06
C THR A 190 -16.51 -7.97 7.17
N ASN A 191 -16.28 -7.88 5.86
CA ASN A 191 -16.40 -8.96 4.88
C ASN A 191 -15.09 -9.74 4.62
N ALA A 192 -13.96 -9.26 5.16
CA ALA A 192 -12.65 -9.86 4.91
C ALA A 192 -12.20 -10.82 6.04
N ASN A 193 -11.33 -11.78 5.69
CA ASN A 193 -10.72 -12.67 6.67
C ASN A 193 -9.45 -12.04 7.26
N PRO A 194 -9.36 -11.79 8.58
CA PRO A 194 -8.19 -11.18 9.21
C PRO A 194 -7.01 -12.13 9.44
N ASP A 195 -7.16 -13.46 9.31
CA ASP A 195 -6.16 -14.46 9.74
C ASP A 195 -4.77 -14.34 9.10
N SER A 196 -4.69 -13.73 7.94
CA SER A 196 -3.43 -13.61 7.18
C SER A 196 -2.74 -12.27 7.40
N ILE A 197 -3.25 -11.45 8.31
CA ILE A 197 -2.81 -10.09 8.53
C ILE A 197 -2.15 -9.98 9.90
N ASP A 198 -0.95 -9.42 9.95
CA ASP A 198 -0.20 -9.27 11.20
C ASP A 198 -0.71 -8.07 12.02
N TYR A 199 -1.11 -6.99 11.34
CA TYR A 199 -1.68 -5.79 11.94
C TYR A 199 -3.02 -5.48 11.28
N VAL A 200 -4.09 -6.03 11.86
CA VAL A 200 -5.47 -5.83 11.41
C VAL A 200 -5.96 -4.46 11.87
N ILE A 201 -6.26 -3.57 10.92
CA ILE A 201 -6.89 -2.27 11.20
C ILE A 201 -8.36 -2.38 10.79
N PRO A 202 -9.28 -2.63 11.74
CA PRO A 202 -10.69 -2.76 11.41
C PRO A 202 -11.25 -1.41 10.98
N ALA A 203 -11.64 -1.31 9.71
CA ALA A 203 -12.11 -0.06 9.13
C ALA A 203 -12.81 -0.29 7.79
N ASN A 204 -13.64 0.66 7.39
CA ASN A 204 -14.31 0.70 6.09
C ASN A 204 -13.29 0.88 4.96
N ASP A 205 -13.26 -0.04 4.02
CA ASP A 205 -12.39 0.00 2.84
C ASP A 205 -13.03 0.66 1.61
N ASP A 206 -14.32 1.06 1.68
CA ASP A 206 -15.06 1.76 0.61
C ASP A 206 -15.05 3.28 0.77
N ALA A 207 -14.92 3.80 1.98
CA ALA A 207 -14.97 5.22 2.28
C ALA A 207 -13.64 5.91 1.93
N VAL A 208 -13.56 6.57 0.78
CA VAL A 208 -12.35 7.26 0.32
C VAL A 208 -11.77 8.21 1.38
N LYS A 209 -12.62 8.98 2.08
CA LYS A 209 -12.18 9.89 3.15
C LYS A 209 -11.58 9.11 4.34
N GLY A 210 -12.19 7.99 4.71
CA GLY A 210 -11.71 7.13 5.80
C GLY A 210 -10.37 6.48 5.48
N VAL A 211 -10.27 5.88 4.29
CA VAL A 211 -9.02 5.26 3.83
C VAL A 211 -7.91 6.30 3.70
N LYS A 212 -8.21 7.52 3.19
CA LYS A 212 -7.24 8.61 3.13
C LYS A 212 -6.71 8.96 4.52
N LEU A 213 -7.58 9.16 5.49
CA LEU A 213 -7.19 9.50 6.86
C LEU A 213 -6.27 8.43 7.47
N LEU A 214 -6.60 7.14 7.27
CA LEU A 214 -5.77 6.03 7.74
C LEU A 214 -4.40 6.00 7.05
N LEU A 215 -4.38 6.21 5.73
CA LEU A 215 -3.15 6.30 4.96
C LEU A 215 -2.29 7.50 5.37
N ASP A 216 -2.90 8.63 5.71
CA ASP A 216 -2.19 9.80 6.23
C ASP A 216 -1.53 9.50 7.59
N TYR A 217 -2.17 8.72 8.48
CA TYR A 217 -1.54 8.24 9.72
C TYR A 217 -0.37 7.30 9.42
N PHE A 218 -0.52 6.35 8.50
CA PHE A 218 0.59 5.47 8.11
C PHE A 218 1.75 6.24 7.50
N ALA A 219 1.46 7.20 6.61
CA ALA A 219 2.46 8.05 5.99
C ALA A 219 3.21 8.88 7.04
N ALA A 220 2.52 9.46 8.01
CA ALA A 220 3.14 10.22 9.10
C ALA A 220 4.11 9.36 9.92
N ALA A 221 3.71 8.14 10.29
CA ALA A 221 4.55 7.19 11.02
C ALA A 221 5.80 6.77 10.21
N ILE A 222 5.64 6.50 8.93
CA ILE A 222 6.73 6.14 8.03
C ILE A 222 7.72 7.30 7.87
N ASN A 223 7.22 8.53 7.73
CA ASN A 223 8.06 9.72 7.60
C ASN A 223 8.86 10.00 8.88
N GLU A 224 8.26 9.76 10.06
CA GLU A 224 8.97 9.85 11.33
C GLU A 224 10.15 8.86 11.39
N GLY A 225 9.95 7.61 10.95
CA GLY A 225 11.00 6.59 10.86
C GLY A 225 12.11 6.95 9.88
N ALA A 226 11.77 7.40 8.68
CA ALA A 226 12.73 7.83 7.66
C ALA A 226 13.56 9.04 8.13
N GLY A 227 12.95 10.00 8.82
CA GLY A 227 13.64 11.14 9.42
C GLY A 227 14.62 10.75 10.54
N ALA A 228 14.30 9.70 11.31
CA ALA A 228 15.21 9.15 12.32
C ALA A 228 16.43 8.47 11.68
N ALA A 229 16.24 7.72 10.58
CA ALA A 229 17.33 7.07 9.85
C ALA A 229 18.34 8.10 9.31
N GLN A 230 17.87 9.19 8.67
CA GLN A 230 18.74 10.26 8.17
C GLN A 230 19.57 10.96 9.25
N LYS A 231 19.05 11.04 10.48
CA LYS A 231 19.78 11.62 11.63
C LYS A 231 20.89 10.69 12.13
N ILE A 232 20.69 9.37 12.04
CA ILE A 232 21.70 8.36 12.43
C ILE A 232 22.85 8.36 11.43
N GLU A 233 22.56 8.29 10.12
CA GLU A 233 23.61 8.35 9.07
C GLU A 233 24.48 9.61 9.17
N LYS A 234 23.86 10.78 9.46
CA LYS A 234 24.64 12.02 9.64
C LYS A 234 25.51 12.05 10.90
N LYS A 235 25.25 11.19 11.88
CA LYS A 235 26.09 11.07 13.09
C LYS A 235 27.26 10.11 12.91
N GLU A 236 27.12 9.09 12.04
CA GLU A 236 28.17 8.11 11.76
C GLU A 236 29.22 8.62 10.75
N VAL A 237 28.91 9.69 10.00
CA VAL A 237 29.79 10.32 9.01
C VAL A 237 30.57 11.50 9.60
N LYS A 238 30.38 11.82 10.89
CA LYS A 238 31.17 12.82 11.65
C LYS A 238 32.10 12.13 12.63
#